data_6fa344d6ddc519bbccb4aecb0eee095d
#
_entry.id   6fa344d6ddc519bbccb4aecb0eee095d
#
_cell.length_a   1.000
_cell.length_b   1.000
_cell.length_c   1.000
_cell.angle_alpha   90.00
_cell.angle_beta   90.00
_cell.angle_gamma   90.00
#
_symmetry.space_group_name_H-M   'P 1'
#
loop_
_entity.id
_entity.type
_entity.pdbx_description
1 polymer ?
#
loop_
_entity_poly.entity_id
_entity_poly.type
_entity_poly.pdbx_seq_one_letter_code
_entity_poly.pdbx_strand_id
1 'polypeptide(L)'
;MKSPRKKNSVGGTSESRGRARRALSRRKGRVRISPRPFVVATFAMTIDGKITTKNFSPVDFTSREDKMHLFRERASADAVMVGHTTLTRDNVRLGLPVELQKLRIKRGQSPGPIRVIVSNGGRIDGRLKMFQSDISPRLIFSTTRMPKKVHLALKAKATLHLTKAKHVDLGAMLRTLRKTYGVKRVACEGGAKLFRSLLERGLVDELNLTIAPYMFGGAGAPTLTGLSKEFLPGSVHCSLIDMRVVGDECFLTYRIKRKG
;
A
#
# COMPACT_ATOMS: atom_id res chain seq x y z
N MET A 1 38.28 71.95 24.85
CA MET A 1 37.98 72.23 26.29
C MET A 1 37.42 70.92 26.95
N LYS A 2 38.22 70.44 27.88
CA LYS A 2 37.85 69.71 29.15
C LYS A 2 36.76 68.66 29.12
N SER A 3 37.22 67.47 29.34
CA SER A 3 36.62 66.31 30.06
C SER A 3 35.83 66.70 31.33
N PRO A 4 35.00 65.83 31.99
CA PRO A 4 35.60 64.65 32.60
C PRO A 4 34.71 63.38 32.69
N ARG A 5 35.41 62.30 33.02
CA ARG A 5 35.01 60.99 33.50
C ARG A 5 34.02 61.03 34.66
N LYS A 6 33.14 60.02 34.73
CA LYS A 6 32.80 59.36 36.00
C LYS A 6 32.71 57.83 35.81
N LYS A 7 33.52 57.14 36.61
CA LYS A 7 33.41 55.73 36.95
C LYS A 7 32.25 55.56 37.92
N ASN A 8 31.53 54.48 37.85
CA ASN A 8 31.13 53.74 39.04
C ASN A 8 30.95 52.26 38.72
N SER A 9 31.48 51.52 39.60
CA SER A 9 31.71 50.13 39.80
C SER A 9 30.52 49.40 40.44
N VAL A 10 30.58 48.10 40.35
CA VAL A 10 30.29 47.04 41.33
C VAL A 10 28.90 46.44 41.32
N GLY A 11 28.87 45.14 41.28
CA GLY A 11 27.90 44.34 41.97
C GLY A 11 27.40 43.19 41.13
N GLY A 12 28.11 42.07 41.22
CA GLY A 12 27.71 40.81 40.64
C GLY A 12 26.43 40.27 41.27
N THR A 13 25.90 39.29 40.73
CA THR A 13 25.41 38.14 41.50
C THR A 13 25.35 36.94 40.60
N SER A 14 25.95 35.88 41.07
CA SER A 14 26.19 34.59 40.47
C SER A 14 24.96 33.68 40.41
N GLU A 15 23.76 34.21 40.29
CA GLU A 15 22.53 33.40 40.31
C GLU A 15 21.81 33.20 39.00
N SER A 16 22.28 33.85 37.91
CA SER A 16 21.62 33.69 36.58
C SER A 16 22.11 32.50 35.73
N ARG A 17 23.16 31.76 36.14
CA ARG A 17 23.72 30.63 35.38
C ARG A 17 23.14 29.26 35.71
N GLY A 18 22.26 29.16 36.71
CA GLY A 18 21.66 27.89 37.20
C GLY A 18 20.33 27.47 36.50
N ARG A 19 19.62 28.39 35.86
CA ARG A 19 18.27 28.11 35.34
C ARG A 19 18.24 27.66 33.84
N ALA A 20 19.31 27.90 33.10
CA ALA A 20 19.36 27.50 31.66
C ALA A 20 19.71 26.02 31.40
N ARG A 21 20.13 25.25 32.40
CA ARG A 21 20.54 23.83 32.22
C ARG A 21 19.46 22.80 32.55
N ARG A 22 18.26 23.20 32.97
CA ARG A 22 17.19 22.26 33.35
C ARG A 22 16.09 22.06 32.30
N ALA A 23 16.16 22.68 31.13
CA ALA A 23 15.13 22.61 30.10
C ALA A 23 15.45 21.67 28.94
N LEU A 24 16.57 20.89 28.99
CA LEU A 24 16.89 19.84 28.04
C LEU A 24 16.59 18.44 28.58
N SER A 25 15.48 18.30 29.30
CA SER A 25 14.89 17.01 29.64
C SER A 25 14.25 16.42 28.38
N ARG A 26 14.98 15.53 27.77
CA ARG A 26 14.60 14.52 26.77
C ARG A 26 13.08 14.25 26.72
N ARG A 27 12.36 14.93 25.86
CA ARG A 27 11.17 14.33 25.25
C ARG A 27 11.65 13.20 24.33
N LYS A 28 11.89 12.02 24.88
CA LYS A 28 11.87 10.78 24.10
C LYS A 28 10.50 10.75 23.44
N GLY A 29 10.42 11.22 22.20
CA GLY A 29 9.21 11.12 21.40
C GLY A 29 8.84 9.65 21.37
N ARG A 30 7.76 9.25 22.04
CA ARG A 30 7.14 7.95 21.84
C ARG A 30 6.87 7.86 20.35
N VAL A 31 7.64 7.04 19.65
CA VAL A 31 7.35 6.69 18.25
C VAL A 31 5.91 6.15 18.26
N ARG A 32 4.96 6.97 17.81
CA ARG A 32 3.57 6.54 17.68
C ARG A 32 3.55 5.45 16.60
N ILE A 33 3.55 4.21 17.04
CA ILE A 33 3.37 3.07 16.12
C ILE A 33 2.02 3.26 15.46
N SER A 34 2.01 3.37 14.13
CA SER A 34 0.77 3.50 13.36
C SER A 34 -0.15 2.31 13.68
N PRO A 35 -1.44 2.54 13.94
CA PRO A 35 -2.40 1.47 14.23
C PRO A 35 -2.66 0.57 13.03
N ARG A 36 -2.21 0.93 11.82
CA ARG A 36 -2.31 0.16 10.58
C ARG A 36 -0.98 0.12 9.82
N PRO A 37 -0.80 -0.83 8.90
CA PRO A 37 0.34 -0.85 7.99
C PRO A 37 0.39 0.40 7.09
N PHE A 38 1.58 0.70 6.59
CA PHE A 38 1.79 1.60 5.47
C PHE A 38 1.33 0.89 4.18
N VAL A 39 0.44 1.51 3.41
CA VAL A 39 -0.15 0.93 2.19
C VAL A 39 0.42 1.63 0.97
N VAL A 40 1.11 0.85 0.13
CA VAL A 40 1.60 1.26 -1.18
C VAL A 40 0.74 0.62 -2.25
N ALA A 41 0.15 1.41 -3.11
CA ALA A 41 -0.57 0.92 -4.28
C ALA A 41 0.38 0.97 -5.48
N THR A 42 0.45 -0.11 -6.27
CA THR A 42 1.29 -0.20 -7.46
C THR A 42 0.44 -0.56 -8.67
N PHE A 43 0.47 0.30 -9.68
CA PHE A 43 -0.32 0.18 -10.90
C PHE A 43 0.48 0.60 -12.13
N ALA A 44 0.13 0.01 -13.27
CA ALA A 44 0.48 0.54 -14.58
C ALA A 44 -0.78 1.04 -15.29
N MET A 45 -0.65 2.08 -16.09
CA MET A 45 -1.71 2.58 -16.96
C MET A 45 -1.13 3.05 -18.29
N THR A 46 -1.99 3.13 -19.30
CA THR A 46 -1.68 3.76 -20.58
C THR A 46 -1.64 5.29 -20.46
N ILE A 47 -1.11 5.99 -21.47
CA ILE A 47 -1.08 7.47 -21.54
C ILE A 47 -2.49 8.05 -21.38
N ASP A 48 -3.51 7.39 -21.91
CA ASP A 48 -4.92 7.80 -21.78
C ASP A 48 -5.62 7.23 -20.53
N GLY A 49 -4.83 6.76 -19.54
CA GLY A 49 -5.30 6.41 -18.20
C GLY A 49 -6.00 5.06 -18.06
N LYS A 50 -5.85 4.14 -19.01
CA LYS A 50 -6.48 2.82 -18.96
C LYS A 50 -5.58 1.81 -18.29
N ILE A 51 -6.14 0.94 -17.46
CA ILE A 51 -5.39 -0.10 -16.71
C ILE A 51 -5.65 -1.52 -17.26
N THR A 52 -6.49 -1.66 -18.28
CA THR A 52 -6.77 -2.91 -18.99
C THR A 52 -7.58 -2.62 -20.25
N THR A 53 -7.71 -3.60 -21.14
CA THR A 53 -8.54 -3.51 -22.35
C THR A 53 -10.04 -3.56 -22.04
N LYS A 54 -10.87 -3.27 -23.05
CA LYS A 54 -12.34 -3.34 -22.95
C LYS A 54 -12.85 -4.73 -22.54
N ASN A 55 -12.16 -5.79 -22.93
CA ASN A 55 -12.52 -7.16 -22.60
C ASN A 55 -12.03 -7.58 -21.20
N PHE A 56 -11.40 -6.68 -20.47
CA PHE A 56 -10.80 -6.93 -19.16
C PHE A 56 -9.84 -8.14 -19.14
N SER A 57 -9.28 -8.49 -20.29
CA SER A 57 -8.24 -9.51 -20.36
C SER A 57 -6.92 -8.95 -19.80
N PRO A 58 -6.12 -9.78 -19.12
CA PRO A 58 -4.76 -9.40 -18.79
C PRO A 58 -4.02 -9.02 -20.06
N VAL A 59 -3.45 -7.83 -20.09
CA VAL A 59 -2.69 -7.33 -21.23
C VAL A 59 -1.29 -7.04 -20.78
N ASP A 60 -0.37 -7.59 -21.55
CA ASP A 60 1.05 -7.37 -21.34
C ASP A 60 1.47 -6.10 -22.10
N PHE A 61 1.13 -4.94 -21.54
CA PHE A 61 1.40 -3.63 -22.14
C PHE A 61 2.52 -2.87 -21.43
N THR A 62 3.20 -3.51 -20.47
CA THR A 62 4.33 -2.94 -19.77
C THR A 62 5.62 -3.69 -20.03
N SER A 63 6.75 -3.04 -19.78
CA SER A 63 8.06 -3.60 -20.00
C SER A 63 8.45 -4.68 -18.97
N ARG A 64 9.58 -5.32 -19.21
CA ARG A 64 10.23 -6.18 -18.21
C ARG A 64 10.64 -5.38 -16.97
N GLU A 65 11.01 -4.10 -17.12
CA GLU A 65 11.39 -3.25 -16.00
C GLU A 65 10.21 -2.94 -15.09
N ASP A 66 9.02 -2.69 -15.65
CA ASP A 66 7.79 -2.53 -14.87
C ASP A 66 7.45 -3.80 -14.08
N LYS A 67 7.55 -4.97 -14.69
CA LYS A 67 7.38 -6.25 -13.98
C LYS A 67 8.37 -6.42 -12.84
N MET A 68 9.63 -6.05 -13.07
CA MET A 68 10.65 -6.10 -12.02
C MET A 68 10.41 -5.06 -10.94
N HIS A 69 9.90 -3.87 -11.28
CA HIS A 69 9.48 -2.86 -10.33
C HIS A 69 8.35 -3.40 -9.42
N LEU A 70 7.31 -3.98 -10.00
CA LEU A 70 6.23 -4.64 -9.25
C LEU A 70 6.76 -5.73 -8.30
N PHE A 71 7.69 -6.56 -8.74
CA PHE A 71 8.30 -7.60 -7.91
C PHE A 71 9.16 -7.03 -6.77
N ARG A 72 9.90 -5.93 -7.00
CA ARG A 72 10.68 -5.24 -5.96
C ARG A 72 9.75 -4.65 -4.89
N GLU A 73 8.65 -4.01 -5.30
CA GLU A 73 7.64 -3.49 -4.38
C GLU A 73 7.01 -4.61 -3.55
N ARG A 74 6.62 -5.71 -4.19
CA ARG A 74 6.10 -6.89 -3.51
C ARG A 74 7.13 -7.50 -2.54
N ALA A 75 8.41 -7.55 -2.92
CA ALA A 75 9.48 -8.07 -2.09
C ALA A 75 9.82 -7.16 -0.89
N SER A 76 9.54 -5.86 -0.96
CA SER A 76 9.72 -4.90 0.12
C SER A 76 8.58 -4.95 1.15
N ALA A 77 7.43 -5.51 0.79
CA ALA A 77 6.24 -5.55 1.63
C ALA A 77 6.19 -6.81 2.53
N ASP A 78 5.52 -6.68 3.67
CA ASP A 78 5.20 -7.82 4.53
C ASP A 78 3.98 -8.59 4.02
N ALA A 79 3.07 -7.89 3.33
CA ALA A 79 1.90 -8.48 2.71
C ALA A 79 1.63 -7.89 1.32
N VAL A 80 1.12 -8.72 0.40
CA VAL A 80 0.60 -8.31 -0.90
C VAL A 80 -0.91 -8.50 -0.91
N MET A 81 -1.64 -7.50 -1.40
CA MET A 81 -3.10 -7.46 -1.33
C MET A 81 -3.72 -7.25 -2.71
N VAL A 82 -4.73 -8.07 -3.03
CA VAL A 82 -5.52 -7.94 -4.27
C VAL A 82 -7.01 -8.07 -4.00
N GLY A 83 -7.81 -7.45 -4.87
CA GLY A 83 -9.25 -7.65 -4.91
C GLY A 83 -9.64 -8.93 -5.66
N HIS A 84 -10.84 -9.43 -5.37
CA HIS A 84 -11.39 -10.63 -6.00
C HIS A 84 -11.34 -10.62 -7.53
N THR A 85 -11.68 -9.49 -8.17
CA THR A 85 -11.72 -9.38 -9.64
C THR A 85 -10.34 -9.62 -10.26
N THR A 86 -9.31 -8.97 -9.76
CA THR A 86 -7.91 -9.15 -10.19
C THR A 86 -7.47 -10.60 -9.98
N LEU A 87 -7.73 -11.14 -8.78
CA LEU A 87 -7.39 -12.54 -8.50
C LEU A 87 -8.00 -13.50 -9.52
N THR A 88 -9.29 -13.34 -9.83
CA THR A 88 -10.03 -14.29 -10.67
C THR A 88 -9.70 -14.14 -12.15
N ARG A 89 -9.57 -12.89 -12.64
CA ARG A 89 -9.34 -12.63 -14.07
C ARG A 89 -7.89 -12.88 -14.48
N ASP A 90 -6.97 -12.37 -13.68
CA ASP A 90 -5.55 -12.43 -14.02
C ASP A 90 -4.89 -13.72 -13.53
N ASN A 91 -5.63 -14.50 -12.69
CA ASN A 91 -5.17 -15.76 -12.11
C ASN A 91 -3.72 -15.67 -11.56
N VAL A 92 -3.47 -14.60 -10.81
CA VAL A 92 -2.14 -14.24 -10.32
C VAL A 92 -1.62 -15.20 -9.24
N ARG A 93 -0.34 -15.49 -9.25
CA ARG A 93 0.32 -16.30 -8.21
C ARG A 93 0.66 -15.49 -6.95
N LEU A 94 0.88 -14.18 -7.07
CA LEU A 94 1.39 -13.29 -6.03
C LEU A 94 2.72 -13.78 -5.43
N GLY A 95 3.51 -14.46 -6.24
CA GLY A 95 4.84 -14.95 -5.88
C GLY A 95 5.93 -13.94 -6.20
N LEU A 96 7.18 -14.37 -5.98
CA LEU A 96 8.40 -13.61 -6.27
C LEU A 96 9.38 -14.46 -7.09
N PRO A 97 10.21 -13.85 -7.94
CA PRO A 97 11.41 -14.48 -8.49
C PRO A 97 12.33 -15.01 -7.38
N VAL A 98 13.08 -16.07 -7.68
CA VAL A 98 13.94 -16.78 -6.71
C VAL A 98 14.96 -15.84 -6.07
N GLU A 99 15.52 -14.92 -6.83
CA GLU A 99 16.51 -13.94 -6.37
C GLU A 99 15.92 -13.03 -5.27
N LEU A 100 14.69 -12.57 -5.46
CA LEU A 100 13.99 -11.73 -4.47
C LEU A 100 13.52 -12.55 -3.26
N GLN A 101 13.21 -13.83 -3.43
CA GLN A 101 12.96 -14.73 -2.31
C GLN A 101 14.21 -14.88 -1.43
N LYS A 102 15.38 -15.12 -2.05
CA LYS A 102 16.67 -15.20 -1.36
C LYS A 102 17.00 -13.91 -0.60
N LEU A 103 16.74 -12.74 -1.20
CA LEU A 103 16.92 -11.45 -0.53
C LEU A 103 16.02 -11.30 0.71
N ARG A 104 14.78 -11.75 0.64
CA ARG A 104 13.87 -11.73 1.80
C ARG A 104 14.38 -12.64 2.92
N ILE A 105 14.80 -13.86 2.59
CA ILE A 105 15.36 -14.83 3.55
C ILE A 105 16.60 -14.23 4.25
N LYS A 106 17.51 -13.59 3.50
CA LYS A 106 18.67 -12.88 4.06
C LYS A 106 18.30 -11.76 5.06
N ARG A 107 17.09 -11.19 4.94
CA ARG A 107 16.53 -10.18 5.86
C ARG A 107 15.76 -10.80 7.04
N GLY A 108 15.78 -12.12 7.21
CA GLY A 108 14.98 -12.81 8.23
C GLY A 108 13.48 -12.85 7.95
N GLN A 109 13.07 -12.65 6.69
CA GLN A 109 11.67 -12.68 6.27
C GLN A 109 11.33 -14.02 5.60
N SER A 110 10.05 -14.39 5.56
CA SER A 110 9.58 -15.53 4.75
C SER A 110 9.88 -15.30 3.25
N PRO A 111 10.04 -16.37 2.44
CA PRO A 111 10.37 -16.27 1.02
C PRO A 111 9.38 -15.39 0.23
N GLY A 112 8.13 -15.37 0.62
CA GLY A 112 7.09 -14.51 0.03
C GLY A 112 6.35 -13.68 1.06
N PRO A 113 5.77 -12.53 0.67
CA PRO A 113 4.89 -11.77 1.55
C PRO A 113 3.58 -12.54 1.82
N ILE A 114 2.91 -12.22 2.92
CA ILE A 114 1.56 -12.73 3.20
C ILE A 114 0.64 -12.33 2.04
N ARG A 115 -0.10 -13.30 1.48
CA ARG A 115 -1.02 -13.06 0.36
C ARG A 115 -2.42 -12.76 0.88
N VAL A 116 -2.92 -11.57 0.64
CA VAL A 116 -4.20 -11.07 1.16
C VAL A 116 -5.21 -10.90 0.02
N ILE A 117 -6.37 -11.54 0.15
CA ILE A 117 -7.48 -11.39 -0.78
C ILE A 117 -8.63 -10.65 -0.08
N VAL A 118 -9.20 -9.67 -0.78
CA VAL A 118 -10.41 -8.96 -0.33
C VAL A 118 -11.57 -9.27 -1.26
N SER A 119 -12.63 -9.88 -0.72
CA SER A 119 -13.81 -10.28 -1.50
C SER A 119 -15.09 -10.20 -0.68
N ASN A 120 -15.97 -9.25 -1.00
CA ASN A 120 -17.25 -9.14 -0.27
C ASN A 120 -18.19 -10.34 -0.48
N GLY A 121 -18.17 -10.99 -1.63
CA GLY A 121 -19.02 -12.13 -1.93
C GLY A 121 -18.40 -13.49 -1.63
N GLY A 122 -17.07 -13.54 -1.47
CA GLY A 122 -16.33 -14.75 -1.15
C GLY A 122 -16.38 -15.88 -2.20
N ARG A 123 -16.83 -15.59 -3.44
CA ARG A 123 -16.91 -16.59 -4.53
C ARG A 123 -15.54 -16.81 -5.16
N ILE A 124 -14.62 -17.42 -4.42
CA ILE A 124 -13.22 -17.60 -4.82
C ILE A 124 -13.01 -19.06 -5.18
N ASP A 125 -12.45 -19.32 -6.37
CA ASP A 125 -12.07 -20.67 -6.79
C ASP A 125 -10.74 -21.06 -6.12
N GLY A 126 -10.76 -22.13 -5.32
CA GLY A 126 -9.58 -22.67 -4.65
C GLY A 126 -8.57 -23.36 -5.58
N ARG A 127 -8.82 -23.42 -6.90
CA ARG A 127 -7.90 -23.95 -7.92
C ARG A 127 -6.99 -22.87 -8.53
N LEU A 128 -7.25 -21.59 -8.24
CA LEU A 128 -6.44 -20.49 -8.75
C LEU A 128 -4.97 -20.65 -8.38
N LYS A 129 -4.08 -20.13 -9.25
CA LYS A 129 -2.62 -20.29 -9.14
C LYS A 129 -2.04 -19.87 -7.80
N MET A 130 -2.64 -18.87 -7.13
CA MET A 130 -2.17 -18.44 -5.81
C MET A 130 -2.29 -19.52 -4.72
N PHE A 131 -3.19 -20.50 -4.88
CA PHE A 131 -3.38 -21.61 -3.94
C PHE A 131 -2.47 -22.82 -4.22
N GLN A 132 -1.68 -22.78 -5.31
CA GLN A 132 -0.82 -23.88 -5.75
C GLN A 132 0.60 -23.82 -5.16
N SER A 133 0.92 -22.83 -4.33
CA SER A 133 2.26 -22.60 -3.78
C SER A 133 2.17 -22.22 -2.31
N ASP A 134 2.97 -22.86 -1.46
CA ASP A 134 2.97 -22.68 0.01
C ASP A 134 4.13 -21.80 0.52
N ILE A 135 4.69 -20.94 -0.34
CA ILE A 135 5.81 -20.05 0.02
C ILE A 135 5.48 -19.00 1.07
N SER A 136 4.21 -18.74 1.34
CA SER A 136 3.75 -17.76 2.33
C SER A 136 2.29 -17.97 2.72
N PRO A 137 1.87 -17.50 3.92
CA PRO A 137 0.48 -17.56 4.36
C PRO A 137 -0.49 -16.88 3.40
N ARG A 138 -1.71 -17.36 3.39
CA ARG A 138 -2.84 -16.81 2.62
C ARG A 138 -3.95 -16.38 3.55
N LEU A 139 -4.38 -15.14 3.46
CA LEU A 139 -5.47 -14.57 4.25
C LEU A 139 -6.60 -14.13 3.31
N ILE A 140 -7.81 -14.49 3.64
CA ILE A 140 -8.99 -14.09 2.88
C ILE A 140 -9.90 -13.28 3.81
N PHE A 141 -10.07 -12.00 3.50
CA PHE A 141 -11.04 -11.15 4.17
C PHE A 141 -12.32 -11.11 3.35
N SER A 142 -13.42 -11.59 3.93
CA SER A 142 -14.70 -11.71 3.24
C SER A 142 -15.87 -11.43 4.19
N THR A 143 -17.08 -11.67 3.70
CA THR A 143 -18.31 -11.59 4.52
C THR A 143 -18.95 -12.97 4.66
N THR A 144 -19.89 -13.11 5.57
CA THR A 144 -20.70 -14.34 5.77
C THR A 144 -21.55 -14.70 4.55
N ARG A 145 -21.55 -13.87 3.49
CA ARG A 145 -22.15 -14.22 2.18
C ARG A 145 -21.32 -15.19 1.35
N MET A 146 -20.11 -15.56 1.84
CA MET A 146 -19.31 -16.62 1.22
C MET A 146 -20.12 -17.92 1.18
N PRO A 147 -20.29 -18.57 0.02
CA PRO A 147 -21.02 -19.82 -0.08
C PRO A 147 -20.40 -20.91 0.80
N LYS A 148 -21.20 -21.71 1.50
CA LYS A 148 -20.72 -22.79 2.39
C LYS A 148 -19.74 -23.74 1.70
N LYS A 149 -20.01 -24.14 0.44
CA LYS A 149 -19.10 -24.99 -0.36
C LYS A 149 -17.72 -24.33 -0.56
N VAL A 150 -17.69 -23.03 -0.84
CA VAL A 150 -16.44 -22.28 -1.02
C VAL A 150 -15.69 -22.14 0.30
N HIS A 151 -16.40 -21.83 1.39
CA HIS A 151 -15.83 -21.76 2.73
C HIS A 151 -15.11 -23.07 3.10
N LEU A 152 -15.77 -24.22 2.93
CA LEU A 152 -15.18 -25.53 3.21
C LEU A 152 -13.94 -25.81 2.33
N ALA A 153 -14.02 -25.52 1.05
CA ALA A 153 -12.90 -25.73 0.13
C ALA A 153 -11.67 -24.83 0.42
N LEU A 154 -11.89 -23.62 0.94
CA LEU A 154 -10.81 -22.68 1.23
C LEU A 154 -10.24 -22.80 2.64
N LYS A 155 -10.99 -23.35 3.61
CA LYS A 155 -10.56 -23.49 5.00
C LYS A 155 -9.22 -24.23 5.16
N ALA A 156 -8.97 -25.22 4.31
CA ALA A 156 -7.70 -25.97 4.30
C ALA A 156 -6.55 -25.23 3.57
N LYS A 157 -6.86 -24.17 2.82
CA LYS A 157 -5.91 -23.48 1.94
C LYS A 157 -5.53 -22.07 2.39
N ALA A 158 -6.34 -21.47 3.27
CA ALA A 158 -6.15 -20.08 3.72
C ALA A 158 -6.82 -19.83 5.07
N THR A 159 -6.33 -18.84 5.80
CA THR A 159 -7.04 -18.32 6.98
C THR A 159 -8.17 -17.40 6.53
N LEU A 160 -9.39 -17.68 6.98
CA LEU A 160 -10.59 -16.95 6.60
C LEU A 160 -11.00 -15.98 7.71
N HIS A 161 -11.10 -14.69 7.37
CA HIS A 161 -11.65 -13.63 8.21
C HIS A 161 -13.01 -13.22 7.66
N LEU A 162 -14.08 -13.64 8.31
CA LEU A 162 -15.46 -13.38 7.87
C LEU A 162 -16.13 -12.35 8.78
N THR A 163 -16.76 -11.33 8.17
CA THR A 163 -17.61 -10.37 8.86
C THR A 163 -19.07 -10.56 8.51
N LYS A 164 -19.98 -10.27 9.44
CA LYS A 164 -21.45 -10.25 9.20
C LYS A 164 -21.88 -9.00 8.39
N ALA A 165 -21.04 -7.98 8.29
CA ALA A 165 -21.34 -6.77 7.54
C ALA A 165 -21.51 -7.03 6.03
N LYS A 166 -22.19 -6.15 5.33
CA LYS A 166 -22.38 -6.20 3.86
C LYS A 166 -21.05 -6.11 3.09
N HIS A 167 -20.06 -5.42 3.65
CA HIS A 167 -18.74 -5.22 3.06
C HIS A 167 -17.64 -5.45 4.09
N VAL A 168 -16.47 -5.86 3.61
CA VAL A 168 -15.26 -5.91 4.43
C VAL A 168 -14.89 -4.49 4.88
N ASP A 169 -14.74 -4.27 6.18
CA ASP A 169 -14.15 -3.04 6.70
C ASP A 169 -12.65 -3.06 6.45
N LEU A 170 -12.21 -2.25 5.48
CA LEU A 170 -10.80 -2.18 5.07
C LEU A 170 -9.90 -1.60 6.17
N GLY A 171 -10.41 -0.68 6.98
CA GLY A 171 -9.68 -0.14 8.12
C GLY A 171 -9.46 -1.18 9.22
N ALA A 172 -10.50 -1.92 9.58
CA ALA A 172 -10.41 -3.03 10.54
C ALA A 172 -9.50 -4.15 10.02
N MET A 173 -9.60 -4.50 8.74
CA MET A 173 -8.72 -5.45 8.07
C MET A 173 -7.25 -5.06 8.20
N LEU A 174 -6.90 -3.81 7.88
CA LEU A 174 -5.52 -3.31 8.00
C LEU A 174 -5.05 -3.32 9.46
N ARG A 175 -5.90 -2.97 10.42
CA ARG A 175 -5.57 -3.08 11.85
C ARG A 175 -5.30 -4.53 12.25
N THR A 176 -6.10 -5.49 11.75
CA THR A 176 -5.87 -6.93 11.96
C THR A 176 -4.53 -7.37 11.37
N LEU A 177 -4.21 -6.97 10.14
CA LEU A 177 -2.91 -7.26 9.52
C LEU A 177 -1.75 -6.73 10.39
N ARG A 178 -1.88 -5.51 10.93
CA ARG A 178 -0.87 -4.92 11.81
C ARG A 178 -0.75 -5.66 13.14
N LYS A 179 -1.89 -5.85 13.83
CA LYS A 179 -1.93 -6.34 15.22
C LYS A 179 -1.67 -7.85 15.32
N THR A 180 -2.31 -8.63 14.43
CA THR A 180 -2.29 -10.09 14.51
C THR A 180 -1.13 -10.70 13.71
N TYR A 181 -0.79 -10.11 12.58
CA TYR A 181 0.20 -10.66 11.65
C TYR A 181 1.51 -9.86 11.62
N GLY A 182 1.63 -8.79 12.40
CA GLY A 182 2.84 -7.97 12.47
C GLY A 182 3.15 -7.18 11.21
N VAL A 183 2.23 -7.11 10.23
CA VAL A 183 2.41 -6.45 8.95
C VAL A 183 2.66 -4.96 9.14
N LYS A 184 3.77 -4.45 8.60
CA LYS A 184 4.16 -3.03 8.64
C LYS A 184 3.94 -2.34 7.29
N ARG A 185 4.15 -3.03 6.17
CA ARG A 185 3.99 -2.53 4.80
C ARG A 185 3.13 -3.50 3.98
N VAL A 186 2.14 -2.97 3.27
CA VAL A 186 1.26 -3.71 2.34
C VAL A 186 1.48 -3.19 0.94
N ALA A 187 1.78 -4.07 -0.02
CA ALA A 187 1.70 -3.78 -1.44
C ALA A 187 0.29 -4.10 -1.94
N CYS A 188 -0.46 -3.09 -2.39
CA CYS A 188 -1.77 -3.25 -3.01
C CYS A 188 -1.60 -3.24 -4.53
N GLU A 189 -1.83 -4.39 -5.17
CA GLU A 189 -1.62 -4.59 -6.61
C GLU A 189 -2.96 -4.66 -7.40
N GLY A 190 -3.99 -4.13 -6.87
CA GLY A 190 -5.25 -4.02 -7.57
C GLY A 190 -6.40 -4.77 -6.91
N GLY A 191 -7.64 -4.79 -7.51
CA GLY A 191 -8.08 -4.03 -8.70
C GLY A 191 -8.55 -2.61 -8.37
N ALA A 192 -8.90 -1.89 -9.43
CA ALA A 192 -9.32 -0.50 -9.34
C ALA A 192 -10.44 -0.25 -8.30
N LYS A 193 -11.40 -1.14 -8.16
CA LYS A 193 -12.48 -1.03 -7.14
C LYS A 193 -11.93 -1.08 -5.71
N LEU A 194 -10.95 -1.95 -5.44
CA LEU A 194 -10.32 -2.03 -4.12
C LEU A 194 -9.49 -0.78 -3.86
N PHE A 195 -8.69 -0.35 -4.83
CA PHE A 195 -7.89 0.87 -4.74
C PHE A 195 -8.76 2.10 -4.49
N ARG A 196 -9.84 2.28 -5.27
CA ARG A 196 -10.82 3.34 -5.02
C ARG A 196 -11.37 3.31 -3.59
N SER A 197 -11.78 2.13 -3.12
CA SER A 197 -12.34 1.98 -1.77
C SER A 197 -11.32 2.28 -0.66
N LEU A 198 -10.04 2.05 -0.90
CA LEU A 198 -8.95 2.42 0.01
C LEU A 198 -8.73 3.94 -0.02
N LEU A 199 -8.71 4.57 -1.22
CA LEU A 199 -8.56 6.02 -1.38
C LEU A 199 -9.68 6.80 -0.69
N GLU A 200 -10.94 6.42 -0.91
CA GLU A 200 -12.12 7.04 -0.31
C GLU A 200 -12.04 7.08 1.23
N ARG A 201 -11.35 6.12 1.82
CA ARG A 201 -11.17 5.98 3.28
C ARG A 201 -9.84 6.52 3.80
N GLY A 202 -9.02 7.15 2.95
CA GLY A 202 -7.69 7.65 3.33
C GLY A 202 -6.73 6.54 3.79
N LEU A 203 -6.87 5.34 3.22
CA LEU A 203 -6.09 4.16 3.62
C LEU A 203 -4.90 3.85 2.70
N VAL A 204 -4.64 4.67 1.69
CA VAL A 204 -3.44 4.61 0.84
C VAL A 204 -2.46 5.67 1.30
N ASP A 205 -1.20 5.31 1.42
CA ASP A 205 -0.13 6.22 1.82
C ASP A 205 0.75 6.63 0.64
N GLU A 206 0.94 5.72 -0.33
CA GLU A 206 1.83 5.91 -1.48
C GLU A 206 1.24 5.22 -2.71
N LEU A 207 1.47 5.84 -3.87
CA LEU A 207 1.10 5.30 -5.18
C LEU A 207 2.35 5.25 -6.05
N ASN A 208 2.73 4.04 -6.47
CA ASN A 208 3.67 3.80 -7.56
C ASN A 208 2.87 3.60 -8.85
N LEU A 209 3.15 4.44 -9.83
CA LEU A 209 2.41 4.50 -11.09
C LEU A 209 3.37 4.42 -12.26
N THR A 210 3.23 3.39 -13.08
CA THR A 210 3.91 3.29 -14.37
C THR A 210 2.99 3.79 -15.47
N ILE A 211 3.45 4.74 -16.28
CA ILE A 211 2.77 5.19 -17.49
C ILE A 211 3.45 4.49 -18.66
N ALA A 212 2.73 3.55 -19.28
CA ALA A 212 3.20 2.81 -20.46
C ALA A 212 2.85 3.55 -21.76
N PRO A 213 3.67 3.44 -22.82
CA PRO A 213 3.56 4.24 -24.03
C PRO A 213 2.47 3.74 -24.99
N TYR A 214 1.27 3.52 -24.47
CA TYR A 214 0.10 3.04 -25.23
C TYR A 214 -1.11 3.92 -24.99
N MET A 215 -2.02 3.91 -25.95
CA MET A 215 -3.37 4.47 -25.85
C MET A 215 -4.38 3.39 -26.22
N PHE A 216 -5.32 3.09 -25.35
CA PHE A 216 -6.32 2.05 -25.58
C PHE A 216 -7.70 2.62 -25.96
N GLY A 217 -7.98 3.86 -25.62
CA GLY A 217 -9.29 4.48 -25.83
C GLY A 217 -10.41 3.80 -25.06
N GLY A 218 -11.63 4.03 -25.50
CA GLY A 218 -12.84 3.35 -24.97
C GLY A 218 -13.36 3.95 -23.66
N ALA A 219 -14.56 4.52 -23.70
CA ALA A 219 -15.25 5.05 -22.50
C ALA A 219 -15.50 3.95 -21.45
N GLY A 220 -15.70 2.70 -21.88
CA GLY A 220 -15.92 1.55 -21.01
C GLY A 220 -14.66 0.91 -20.43
N ALA A 221 -13.45 1.35 -20.82
CA ALA A 221 -12.21 0.82 -20.29
C ALA A 221 -11.94 1.37 -18.89
N PRO A 222 -11.62 0.51 -17.89
CA PRO A 222 -11.42 0.98 -16.53
C PRO A 222 -10.16 1.85 -16.41
N THR A 223 -10.31 2.91 -15.63
CA THR A 223 -9.23 3.78 -15.20
C THR A 223 -8.65 3.32 -13.86
N LEU A 224 -7.65 4.03 -13.37
CA LEU A 224 -6.99 3.75 -12.10
C LEU A 224 -7.97 3.59 -10.92
N THR A 225 -9.04 4.37 -10.88
CA THR A 225 -10.08 4.31 -9.84
C THR A 225 -11.33 3.51 -10.25
N GLY A 226 -11.27 2.79 -11.36
CA GLY A 226 -12.34 1.93 -11.87
C GLY A 226 -13.33 2.64 -12.78
N LEU A 227 -14.39 1.91 -13.16
CA LEU A 227 -15.49 2.40 -13.98
C LEU A 227 -16.58 3.02 -13.09
N SER A 228 -16.26 3.97 -12.27
CA SER A 228 -17.31 4.71 -11.55
C SER A 228 -17.79 5.86 -12.42
N LYS A 229 -19.11 6.04 -12.51
CA LYS A 229 -19.73 7.20 -13.14
C LYS A 229 -19.58 8.46 -12.28
N GLU A 230 -19.24 8.30 -11.01
CA GLU A 230 -19.16 9.37 -10.03
C GLU A 230 -17.71 9.74 -9.75
N PHE A 231 -17.47 11.00 -9.45
CA PHE A 231 -16.21 11.47 -8.91
C PHE A 231 -15.92 10.82 -7.54
N LEU A 232 -14.67 10.83 -7.12
CA LEU A 232 -14.34 10.54 -5.72
C LEU A 232 -15.08 11.55 -4.83
N PRO A 233 -15.58 11.15 -3.64
CA PRO A 233 -16.30 12.05 -2.71
C PRO A 233 -15.50 13.29 -2.32
N GLY A 234 -14.23 13.28 -2.57
CA GLY A 234 -13.32 14.42 -2.45
C GLY A 234 -12.05 14.15 -3.23
N SER A 235 -11.47 15.19 -3.82
CA SER A 235 -10.20 15.09 -4.51
C SER A 235 -9.10 14.60 -3.56
N VAL A 236 -8.21 13.76 -4.07
CA VAL A 236 -7.03 13.27 -3.33
C VAL A 236 -5.80 13.96 -3.89
N HIS A 237 -5.14 14.75 -3.05
CA HIS A 237 -3.90 15.43 -3.43
C HIS A 237 -2.73 14.46 -3.29
N CYS A 238 -1.91 14.38 -4.35
CA CYS A 238 -0.71 13.56 -4.41
C CYS A 238 0.51 14.45 -4.60
N SER A 239 1.57 14.25 -3.81
CA SER A 239 2.87 14.92 -4.00
C SER A 239 3.81 13.96 -4.70
N LEU A 240 4.34 14.35 -5.84
CA LEU A 240 5.40 13.60 -6.53
C LEU A 240 6.65 13.59 -5.64
N ILE A 241 7.19 12.40 -5.36
CA ILE A 241 8.38 12.22 -4.53
C ILE A 241 9.54 11.57 -5.29
N ASP A 242 9.23 10.86 -6.37
CA ASP A 242 10.24 10.29 -7.25
C ASP A 242 9.69 10.13 -8.66
N MET A 243 10.58 10.27 -9.66
CA MET A 243 10.29 10.06 -11.08
C MET A 243 11.52 9.51 -11.78
N ARG A 244 11.34 8.47 -12.58
CA ARG A 244 12.38 7.96 -13.49
C ARG A 244 11.76 7.56 -14.81
N VAL A 245 12.54 7.64 -15.87
CA VAL A 245 12.18 7.20 -17.22
C VAL A 245 13.08 6.03 -17.58
N VAL A 246 12.50 4.96 -18.11
CA VAL A 246 13.25 3.80 -18.64
C VAL A 246 12.63 3.40 -19.97
N GLY A 247 13.38 3.56 -21.05
CA GLY A 247 12.83 3.49 -22.40
C GLY A 247 11.74 4.54 -22.58
N ASP A 248 10.56 4.11 -23.01
CA ASP A 248 9.39 4.97 -23.20
C ASP A 248 8.41 4.94 -22.03
N GLU A 249 8.76 4.31 -20.90
CA GLU A 249 7.93 4.23 -19.70
C GLU A 249 8.35 5.26 -18.65
N CYS A 250 7.35 5.91 -18.02
CA CYS A 250 7.54 6.78 -16.87
C CYS A 250 7.13 6.08 -15.59
N PHE A 251 8.03 6.00 -14.62
CA PHE A 251 7.80 5.47 -13.29
C PHE A 251 7.69 6.63 -12.31
N LEU A 252 6.52 6.75 -11.66
CA LEU A 252 6.19 7.86 -10.79
C LEU A 252 5.85 7.33 -9.40
N THR A 253 6.41 7.95 -8.36
CA THR A 253 6.04 7.65 -6.98
C THR A 253 5.41 8.89 -6.36
N TYR A 254 4.18 8.74 -5.89
CA TYR A 254 3.40 9.80 -5.24
C TYR A 254 3.14 9.48 -3.78
N ARG A 255 3.34 10.47 -2.91
CA ARG A 255 2.82 10.44 -1.54
C ARG A 255 1.39 10.95 -1.52
N ILE A 256 0.47 10.17 -0.97
CA ILE A 256 -0.93 10.58 -0.79
C ILE A 256 -1.00 11.49 0.45
N LYS A 257 -1.48 12.73 0.27
CA LYS A 257 -1.73 13.63 1.40
C LYS A 257 -3.04 13.24 2.09
N ARG A 258 -2.95 12.96 3.37
CA ARG A 258 -4.16 12.76 4.18
C ARG A 258 -4.86 14.11 4.34
N LYS A 259 -6.18 14.13 4.23
CA LYS A 259 -6.96 15.28 4.71
C LYS A 259 -6.72 15.36 6.21
N GLY A 260 -6.22 16.51 6.68
CA GLY A 260 -6.11 16.83 8.10
C GLY A 260 -7.48 16.88 8.75
#